data_4baae471acaf834a2a679ce6538029d8
#
_entry.id   4baae471acaf834a2a679ce6538029d8
#
_cell.length_a   1.000
_cell.length_b   1.000
_cell.length_c   1.000
_cell.angle_alpha   90.00
_cell.angle_beta   90.00
_cell.angle_gamma   90.00
#
_symmetry.space_group_name_H-M   'P 1'
#
loop_
_entity.id
_entity.type
_entity.pdbx_description
1 polymer ?
#
loop_
_entity_poly.entity_id
_entity_poly.type
_entity_poly.pdbx_seq_one_letter_code
_entity_poly.pdbx_strand_id
1 'polypeptide(L)'
;MANELSKQTKLDLRYLRMARIWAENSYCKRRQVGALVVKDKMIISDGYNGTPSGFENVCEDNNVTKPYVLHAEANAITKLARSSNNSEGSTLYVTASPCIECAKLIIQSGIKRVVYAEKYRLDDGIKLMQRAGIKVESVSYTHLRAHET
;
A
#
# COMPACT_ATOMS: atom_id res chain seq x y z
N MET A 1 26.25 -2.54 -17.12
CA MET A 1 26.76 -2.73 -15.78
C MET A 1 25.75 -3.43 -14.90
N ALA A 2 26.24 -4.34 -14.09
CA ALA A 2 25.36 -5.21 -13.29
C ALA A 2 24.45 -4.50 -12.30
N ASN A 3 24.73 -3.24 -11.98
CA ASN A 3 24.00 -2.49 -10.96
C ASN A 3 22.96 -1.51 -11.51
N GLU A 4 22.73 -1.52 -12.81
CA GLU A 4 21.73 -0.66 -13.38
C GLU A 4 20.35 -1.24 -13.14
N LEU A 5 19.49 -0.43 -12.53
CA LEU A 5 18.11 -0.82 -12.28
C LEU A 5 17.27 -0.64 -13.55
N SER A 6 16.31 -1.53 -13.74
CA SER A 6 15.39 -1.41 -14.86
C SER A 6 14.54 -0.15 -14.71
N LYS A 7 13.96 0.29 -15.84
CA LYS A 7 13.05 1.44 -15.85
C LYS A 7 11.86 1.22 -14.93
N GLN A 8 11.32 -0.01 -14.94
CA GLN A 8 10.19 -0.36 -14.07
C GLN A 8 10.57 -0.30 -12.60
N THR A 9 11.75 -0.80 -12.23
CA THR A 9 12.22 -0.76 -10.85
C THR A 9 12.39 0.67 -10.37
N LYS A 10 12.90 1.56 -11.22
CA LYS A 10 13.04 2.98 -10.87
C LYS A 10 11.69 3.63 -10.60
N LEU A 11 10.68 3.31 -11.41
CA LEU A 11 9.32 3.81 -11.19
C LEU A 11 8.74 3.26 -9.90
N ASP A 12 8.92 1.97 -9.66
CA ASP A 12 8.44 1.33 -8.41
C ASP A 12 9.04 2.03 -7.19
N LEU A 13 10.33 2.33 -7.23
CA LEU A 13 11.00 3.03 -6.13
C LEU A 13 10.40 4.42 -5.91
N ARG A 14 10.10 5.15 -6.98
CA ARG A 14 9.53 6.49 -6.88
C ARG A 14 8.12 6.45 -6.32
N TYR A 15 7.29 5.53 -6.77
CA TYR A 15 5.94 5.38 -6.23
C TYR A 15 5.98 4.96 -4.75
N LEU A 16 6.89 4.07 -4.38
CA LEU A 16 7.04 3.69 -2.96
C LEU A 16 7.51 4.85 -2.10
N ARG A 17 8.38 5.71 -2.62
CA ARG A 17 8.80 6.92 -1.91
C ARG A 17 7.62 7.87 -1.69
N MET A 18 6.76 8.01 -2.69
CA MET A 18 5.54 8.81 -2.57
C MET A 18 4.59 8.21 -1.53
N ALA A 19 4.40 6.89 -1.55
CA ALA A 19 3.58 6.21 -0.56
C ALA A 19 4.14 6.40 0.85
N ARG A 20 5.46 6.38 1.00
CA ARG A 20 6.13 6.59 2.28
C ARG A 20 5.90 8.00 2.82
N ILE A 21 6.00 9.00 1.94
CA ILE A 21 5.69 10.38 2.32
C ILE A 21 4.22 10.49 2.71
N TRP A 22 3.33 9.85 1.96
CA TRP A 22 1.90 9.88 2.21
C TRP A 22 1.52 9.25 3.55
N ALA A 23 2.28 8.25 3.98
CA ALA A 23 2.11 7.62 5.28
C ALA A 23 2.23 8.60 6.45
N GLU A 24 2.96 9.71 6.26
CA GLU A 24 3.15 10.72 7.30
C GLU A 24 1.84 11.43 7.67
N ASN A 25 0.81 11.32 6.84
CA ASN A 25 -0.51 11.85 7.15
C ASN A 25 -1.25 11.05 8.23
N SER A 26 -0.81 9.83 8.48
CA SER A 26 -1.49 8.96 9.46
C SER A 26 -1.28 9.46 10.89
N TYR A 27 -2.36 9.47 11.66
CA TYR A 27 -2.32 9.80 13.09
C TYR A 27 -2.07 8.57 13.95
N CYS A 28 -1.96 7.39 13.34
CA CYS A 28 -1.74 6.16 14.09
C CYS A 28 -0.33 6.15 14.68
N LYS A 29 -0.23 5.79 15.96
CA LYS A 29 1.06 5.80 16.67
C LYS A 29 1.82 4.50 16.53
N ARG A 30 1.11 3.38 16.41
CA ARG A 30 1.76 2.07 16.32
C ARG A 30 2.48 1.89 14.99
N ARG A 31 1.89 2.38 13.91
CA ARG A 31 2.50 2.28 12.59
C ARG A 31 1.80 3.23 11.63
N GLN A 32 2.58 3.89 10.80
CA GLN A 32 2.06 4.72 9.73
C GLN A 32 2.31 4.00 8.41
N VAL A 33 1.27 3.79 7.64
CA VAL A 33 1.33 3.09 6.36
C VAL A 33 0.69 3.97 5.28
N GLY A 34 1.32 3.99 4.11
CA GLY A 34 0.80 4.70 2.95
C GLY A 34 0.64 3.77 1.76
N ALA A 35 -0.33 4.06 0.91
CA ALA A 35 -0.63 3.25 -0.27
C ALA A 35 -1.02 4.13 -1.45
N LEU A 36 -0.63 3.71 -2.65
CA LEU A 36 -1.03 4.33 -3.92
C LEU A 36 -1.55 3.26 -4.85
N VAL A 37 -2.61 3.58 -5.57
CA VAL A 37 -3.12 2.72 -6.66
C VAL A 37 -2.77 3.40 -7.97
N VAL A 38 -2.02 2.70 -8.83
CA VAL A 38 -1.50 3.25 -10.09
C VAL A 38 -2.03 2.42 -11.26
N LYS A 39 -2.57 3.09 -12.25
CA LYS A 39 -3.10 2.46 -13.46
C LYS A 39 -2.69 3.29 -14.66
N ASP A 40 -2.12 2.64 -15.68
CA ASP A 40 -1.65 3.34 -16.89
C ASP A 40 -0.75 4.53 -16.56
N LYS A 41 0.17 4.33 -15.62
CA LYS A 41 1.12 5.36 -15.14
C LYS A 41 0.47 6.56 -14.48
N MET A 42 -0.78 6.43 -14.07
CA MET A 42 -1.51 7.48 -13.34
C MET A 42 -1.84 7.01 -11.94
N ILE A 43 -1.61 7.86 -10.96
CA ILE A 43 -2.06 7.60 -9.60
C ILE A 43 -3.56 7.88 -9.56
N ILE A 44 -4.37 6.82 -9.42
CA ILE A 44 -5.82 6.95 -9.42
C ILE A 44 -6.42 6.94 -8.03
N SER A 45 -5.65 6.55 -7.03
CA SER A 45 -6.08 6.63 -5.64
C SER A 45 -4.88 6.59 -4.71
N ASP A 46 -5.12 7.01 -3.49
CA ASP A 46 -4.12 6.99 -2.42
C ASP A 46 -4.81 6.73 -1.09
N GLY A 47 -4.03 6.32 -0.11
CA GLY A 47 -4.57 6.10 1.22
C GLY A 47 -3.47 6.03 2.28
N TYR A 48 -3.87 6.28 3.50
CA TYR A 48 -3.04 6.04 4.68
C TYR A 48 -3.95 5.47 5.76
N ASN A 49 -3.37 4.80 6.75
CA ASN A 49 -4.18 4.17 7.78
C ASN A 49 -4.74 5.20 8.76
N GLY A 50 -5.96 4.97 9.21
CA GLY A 50 -6.63 5.88 10.12
C GLY A 50 -8.08 5.51 10.36
N THR A 51 -8.72 6.31 11.23
CA THR A 51 -10.14 6.16 11.53
C THR A 51 -10.99 6.64 10.35
N PRO A 52 -12.27 6.24 10.30
CA PRO A 52 -13.15 6.72 9.23
C PRO A 52 -13.29 8.24 9.23
N SER A 53 -13.60 8.79 8.06
CA SER A 53 -13.76 10.25 7.90
C SER A 53 -14.77 10.80 8.90
N GLY A 54 -14.38 11.86 9.60
CA GLY A 54 -15.26 12.51 10.58
C GLY A 54 -15.15 11.94 11.99
N PHE A 55 -14.44 10.84 12.16
CA PHE A 55 -14.18 10.28 13.48
C PHE A 55 -12.95 10.95 14.11
N GLU A 56 -12.75 10.74 15.40
CA GLU A 56 -11.58 11.22 16.11
C GLU A 56 -10.29 10.63 15.52
N ASN A 57 -9.25 11.45 15.43
CA ASN A 57 -7.95 11.03 14.88
C ASN A 57 -7.09 10.32 15.92
N VAL A 58 -7.65 9.29 16.54
CA VAL A 58 -6.96 8.47 17.55
C VAL A 58 -7.19 7.00 17.18
N CYS A 59 -6.11 6.36 16.72
CA CYS A 59 -6.19 4.98 16.23
C CYS A 59 -6.17 3.93 17.34
N GLU A 60 -5.56 4.27 18.49
CA GLU A 60 -5.32 3.30 19.54
C GLU A 60 -6.07 3.63 20.81
N ASP A 61 -6.40 2.58 21.56
CA ASP A 61 -6.95 2.64 22.90
C ASP A 61 -6.09 1.72 23.75
N ASN A 62 -5.35 2.27 24.71
CA ASN A 62 -4.40 1.51 25.53
C ASN A 62 -3.41 0.71 24.68
N ASN A 63 -2.83 1.35 23.65
CA ASN A 63 -1.87 0.77 22.72
C ASN A 63 -2.41 -0.36 21.84
N VAL A 64 -3.73 -0.54 21.82
CA VAL A 64 -4.40 -1.51 20.93
C VAL A 64 -5.13 -0.74 19.86
N THR A 65 -4.92 -1.11 18.59
CA THR A 65 -5.59 -0.49 17.46
C THR A 65 -7.10 -0.71 17.56
N LYS A 66 -7.86 0.39 17.42
CA LYS A 66 -9.32 0.32 17.46
C LYS A 66 -9.85 -0.50 16.29
N PRO A 67 -10.93 -1.28 16.50
CA PRO A 67 -11.43 -2.18 15.45
C PRO A 67 -11.94 -1.47 14.19
N TYR A 68 -12.26 -0.18 14.26
CA TYR A 68 -12.74 0.55 13.09
C TYR A 68 -11.66 1.34 12.36
N VAL A 69 -10.39 1.17 12.73
CA VAL A 69 -9.29 1.76 11.96
C VAL A 69 -9.17 1.04 10.62
N LEU A 70 -9.11 1.83 9.55
CA LEU A 70 -8.90 1.28 8.21
C LEU A 70 -7.41 1.27 7.89
N HIS A 71 -6.97 0.21 7.24
CA HIS A 71 -5.61 0.14 6.73
C HIS A 71 -5.48 1.02 5.47
N ALA A 72 -4.26 1.40 5.13
CA ALA A 72 -3.99 2.27 3.98
C ALA A 72 -4.58 1.69 2.68
N GLU A 73 -4.44 0.40 2.47
CA GLU A 73 -4.95 -0.28 1.27
C GLU A 73 -6.47 -0.18 1.18
N ALA A 74 -7.16 -0.44 2.31
CA ALA A 74 -8.61 -0.34 2.37
C ALA A 74 -9.08 1.07 2.06
N ASN A 75 -8.39 2.08 2.59
CA ASN A 75 -8.71 3.47 2.32
C ASN A 75 -8.52 3.82 0.84
N ALA A 76 -7.44 3.36 0.24
CA ALA A 76 -7.19 3.62 -1.18
C ALA A 76 -8.25 2.96 -2.07
N ILE A 77 -8.64 1.72 -1.76
CA ILE A 77 -9.63 0.98 -2.53
C ILE A 77 -11.03 1.59 -2.37
N THR A 78 -11.42 1.94 -1.15
CA THR A 78 -12.76 2.50 -0.93
C THR A 78 -12.91 3.89 -1.52
N LYS A 79 -11.85 4.67 -1.60
CA LYS A 79 -11.87 5.96 -2.31
C LYS A 79 -12.26 5.78 -3.78
N LEU A 80 -11.78 4.71 -4.41
CA LEU A 80 -12.14 4.44 -5.81
C LEU A 80 -13.62 4.19 -5.98
N ALA A 81 -14.28 3.62 -4.98
CA ALA A 81 -15.73 3.41 -5.02
C ALA A 81 -16.53 4.71 -5.10
N ARG A 82 -15.92 5.84 -4.73
CA ARG A 82 -16.55 7.17 -4.79
C ARG A 82 -16.09 7.98 -6.02
N SER A 83 -15.29 7.37 -6.87
CA SER A 83 -14.73 8.03 -8.05
C SER A 83 -15.27 7.37 -9.32
N SER A 84 -14.91 7.95 -10.47
CA SER A 84 -15.22 7.35 -11.77
C SER A 84 -14.16 6.35 -12.21
N ASN A 85 -13.10 6.16 -11.43
CA ASN A 85 -12.03 5.20 -11.73
C ASN A 85 -12.31 3.85 -11.10
N ASN A 86 -11.65 2.80 -11.61
CA ASN A 86 -11.68 1.49 -10.99
C ASN A 86 -10.27 0.90 -10.97
N SER A 87 -10.05 -0.05 -10.09
CA SER A 87 -8.73 -0.64 -9.86
C SER A 87 -8.39 -1.84 -10.73
N GLU A 88 -9.28 -2.21 -11.66
CA GLU A 88 -9.04 -3.36 -12.52
C GLU A 88 -7.73 -3.23 -13.28
N GLY A 89 -6.83 -4.21 -13.10
CA GLY A 89 -5.54 -4.23 -13.77
C GLY A 89 -4.50 -3.28 -13.22
N SER A 90 -4.77 -2.63 -12.10
CA SER A 90 -3.86 -1.64 -11.50
C SER A 90 -2.75 -2.29 -10.67
N THR A 91 -1.79 -1.47 -10.26
CA THR A 91 -0.73 -1.82 -9.32
C THR A 91 -0.93 -1.08 -8.01
N LEU A 92 -0.82 -1.77 -6.90
CA LEU A 92 -0.86 -1.18 -5.56
C LEU A 92 0.57 -1.06 -5.03
N TYR A 93 0.95 0.14 -4.64
CA TYR A 93 2.21 0.41 -3.95
C TYR A 93 1.90 0.69 -2.49
N VAL A 94 2.50 -0.06 -1.59
CA VAL A 94 2.20 0.06 -0.16
C VAL A 94 3.48 -0.06 0.65
N THR A 95 3.62 0.73 1.69
CA THR A 95 4.87 0.76 2.47
C THR A 95 5.08 -0.51 3.30
N ALA A 96 4.00 -1.20 3.66
CA ALA A 96 4.08 -2.48 4.39
C ALA A 96 3.24 -3.52 3.66
N SER A 97 3.70 -4.79 3.64
CA SER A 97 2.96 -5.84 2.95
C SER A 97 1.54 -5.99 3.53
N PRO A 98 0.52 -6.22 2.67
CA PRO A 98 -0.85 -6.32 3.14
C PRO A 98 -1.10 -7.51 4.05
N CYS A 99 -1.95 -7.30 5.06
CA CYS A 99 -2.43 -8.39 5.91
C CYS A 99 -3.48 -9.20 5.13
N ILE A 100 -3.91 -10.32 5.71
CA ILE A 100 -4.88 -11.21 5.05
C ILE A 100 -6.20 -10.49 4.76
N GLU A 101 -6.66 -9.60 5.64
CA GLU A 101 -7.90 -8.87 5.44
C GLU A 101 -7.81 -7.91 4.24
N CYS A 102 -6.71 -7.19 4.13
CA CYS A 102 -6.50 -6.31 2.97
C CYS A 102 -6.24 -7.10 1.70
N ALA A 103 -5.58 -8.25 1.80
CA ALA A 103 -5.35 -9.13 0.64
C ALA A 103 -6.66 -9.53 -0.03
N LYS A 104 -7.69 -9.84 0.76
CA LYS A 104 -9.02 -10.16 0.22
C LYS A 104 -9.59 -9.00 -0.59
N LEU A 105 -9.49 -7.79 -0.06
CA LEU A 105 -9.99 -6.60 -0.75
C LEU A 105 -9.21 -6.33 -2.03
N ILE A 106 -7.90 -6.52 -1.99
CA ILE A 106 -7.02 -6.33 -3.15
C ILE A 106 -7.41 -7.29 -4.27
N ILE A 107 -7.63 -8.57 -3.93
CA ILE A 107 -8.04 -9.59 -4.89
C ILE A 107 -9.36 -9.20 -5.55
N GLN A 108 -10.37 -8.86 -4.74
CA GLN A 108 -11.71 -8.55 -5.23
C GLN A 108 -11.77 -7.25 -6.03
N SER A 109 -10.81 -6.35 -5.83
CA SER A 109 -10.79 -5.07 -6.53
C SER A 109 -10.12 -5.13 -7.91
N GLY A 110 -9.59 -6.30 -8.31
CA GLY A 110 -8.98 -6.47 -9.62
C GLY A 110 -7.55 -5.96 -9.73
N ILE A 111 -6.91 -5.62 -8.64
CA ILE A 111 -5.49 -5.24 -8.63
C ILE A 111 -4.67 -6.45 -9.07
N LYS A 112 -3.76 -6.25 -10.03
CA LYS A 112 -2.99 -7.35 -10.61
C LYS A 112 -1.56 -7.45 -10.08
N ARG A 113 -1.06 -6.38 -9.45
CA ARG A 113 0.33 -6.32 -8.97
C ARG A 113 0.39 -5.55 -7.66
N VAL A 114 1.19 -6.05 -6.72
CA VAL A 114 1.41 -5.37 -5.43
C VAL A 114 2.91 -5.24 -5.21
N VAL A 115 3.36 -4.04 -4.90
CA VAL A 115 4.77 -3.74 -4.60
C VAL A 115 4.83 -3.15 -3.20
N TYR A 116 5.63 -3.75 -2.33
CA TYR A 116 5.75 -3.29 -0.95
C TYR A 116 7.21 -3.08 -0.54
N ALA A 117 7.43 -2.25 0.47
CA ALA A 117 8.77 -1.93 0.96
C ALA A 117 9.17 -2.77 2.17
N GLU A 118 8.31 -2.87 3.17
CA GLU A 118 8.58 -3.65 4.38
C GLU A 118 7.65 -4.84 4.50
N LYS A 119 8.22 -6.01 4.80
CA LYS A 119 7.41 -7.19 5.02
C LYS A 119 6.76 -7.12 6.39
N TYR A 120 5.43 -7.30 6.43
CA TYR A 120 4.69 -7.48 7.65
C TYR A 120 5.08 -8.85 8.24
N ARG A 121 5.04 -8.99 9.58
CA ARG A 121 5.50 -10.22 10.23
C ARG A 121 4.76 -11.48 9.80
N LEU A 122 3.50 -11.36 9.38
CA LEU A 122 2.72 -12.47 8.85
C LEU A 122 2.71 -12.40 7.33
N ASP A 123 2.90 -13.52 6.68
CA ASP A 123 2.94 -13.58 5.22
C ASP A 123 1.72 -14.23 4.59
N ASP A 124 0.68 -14.50 5.38
CA ASP A 124 -0.54 -15.14 4.89
C ASP A 124 -1.26 -14.28 3.85
N GLY A 125 -1.21 -12.96 3.97
CA GLY A 125 -1.76 -12.05 2.96
C GLY A 125 -1.03 -12.18 1.63
N ILE A 126 0.31 -12.20 1.68
CA ILE A 126 1.13 -12.37 0.48
C ILE A 126 0.80 -13.70 -0.21
N LYS A 127 0.73 -14.77 0.55
CA LYS A 127 0.43 -16.09 0.01
C LYS A 127 -0.95 -16.16 -0.64
N LEU A 128 -1.93 -15.51 -0.01
CA LEU A 128 -3.29 -15.46 -0.56
C LEU A 128 -3.32 -14.72 -1.89
N MET A 129 -2.67 -13.57 -1.97
CA MET A 129 -2.60 -12.80 -3.22
C MET A 129 -1.89 -13.59 -4.32
N GLN A 130 -0.79 -14.27 -4.00
CA GLN A 130 -0.07 -15.09 -4.96
C GLN A 130 -0.94 -16.24 -5.47
N ARG A 131 -1.71 -16.87 -4.58
CA ARG A 131 -2.65 -17.92 -4.94
C ARG A 131 -3.72 -17.42 -5.92
N ALA A 132 -4.10 -16.16 -5.80
CA ALA A 132 -5.06 -15.52 -6.70
C ALA A 132 -4.45 -15.08 -8.04
N GLY A 133 -3.14 -15.26 -8.22
CA GLY A 133 -2.45 -14.88 -9.45
C GLY A 133 -1.92 -13.46 -9.46
N ILE A 134 -1.95 -12.77 -8.33
CA ILE A 134 -1.39 -11.42 -8.22
C ILE A 134 0.12 -11.51 -8.11
N LYS A 135 0.83 -10.67 -8.86
CA LYS A 135 2.27 -10.57 -8.79
C LYS A 135 2.65 -9.70 -7.59
N VAL A 136 3.32 -10.30 -6.59
CA VAL A 136 3.70 -9.60 -5.37
C VAL A 136 5.22 -9.47 -5.33
N GLU A 137 5.70 -8.25 -5.20
CA GLU A 137 7.14 -7.94 -5.24
C GLU A 137 7.53 -7.05 -4.07
N SER A 138 8.75 -7.23 -3.58
CA SER A 138 9.31 -6.36 -2.54
C SER A 138 10.45 -5.52 -3.09
N VAL A 139 10.57 -4.30 -2.56
CA VAL A 139 11.69 -3.41 -2.84
C VAL A 139 12.19 -2.89 -1.50
N SER A 140 13.46 -3.13 -1.19
CA SER A 140 14.01 -2.79 0.11
C SER A 140 14.18 -1.27 0.29
N TYR A 141 14.11 -0.80 1.53
CA TYR A 141 14.42 0.59 1.86
C TYR A 141 15.86 0.95 1.55
N THR A 142 16.75 -0.02 1.49
CA THR A 142 18.13 0.22 1.06
C THR A 142 18.17 0.73 -0.37
N HIS A 143 17.35 0.13 -1.25
CA HIS A 143 17.21 0.62 -2.63
C HIS A 143 16.60 2.02 -2.65
N LEU A 144 15.59 2.27 -1.80
CA LEU A 144 14.98 3.59 -1.73
C LEU A 144 16.01 4.65 -1.34
N ARG A 145 16.83 4.38 -0.33
CA ARG A 145 17.87 5.32 0.11
C ARG A 145 18.90 5.57 -0.97
N ALA A 146 19.31 4.55 -1.68
CA ALA A 146 20.31 4.67 -2.75
C ALA A 146 19.85 5.63 -3.85
N HIS A 147 18.53 5.82 -4.02
CA HIS A 147 17.97 6.68 -5.05
C HIS A 147 17.45 8.01 -4.53
N GLU A 148 17.64 8.30 -3.25
CA GLU A 148 17.27 9.59 -2.66
C GLU A 148 18.38 10.64 -2.81
N THR A 149 19.57 10.23 -3.17
CA THR A 149 20.72 11.13 -3.32
C THR A 149 21.07 11.42 -4.76
#